data_aff593ff973460f52f12456fff2ade4e
#
_entry.id   aff593ff973460f52f12456fff2ade4e
#
_cell.length_a   1.000
_cell.length_b   1.000
_cell.length_c   1.000
_cell.angle_alpha   90.00
_cell.angle_beta   90.00
_cell.angle_gamma   90.00
#
_symmetry.space_group_name_H-M   'P 1'
#
loop_
_entity.id
_entity.type
_entity.pdbx_description
1 polymer ?
#
loop_
_entity_poly.entity_id
_entity_poly.type
_entity_poly.pdbx_seq_one_letter_code
_entity_poly.pdbx_strand_id
1 'polypeptide(L)'
;TEAVAEWVREQFTVAEVSVSRSWPSTLAVDVVLQTPAIVVKNPQGQLEVVDAEGVAFKVVRSAPKGVPLVTARGSQGATREALQSALALLDALPPEMAGRVSGITVSSASLVTFALGNRTVVWGSGEESVRKVAILPALLPTQAKVIDVSAPDTPVTR
;
A
#
# COMPACT_ATOMS: atom_id res chain seq x y z
N THR A 1 -6.89 26.94 20.55
CA THR A 1 -7.34 26.24 19.32
C THR A 1 -6.16 25.68 18.55
N GLU A 2 -5.21 26.50 18.10
CA GLU A 2 -3.98 26.05 17.42
C GLU A 2 -3.14 25.11 18.31
N ALA A 3 -2.93 25.48 19.57
CA ALA A 3 -2.21 24.68 20.54
C ALA A 3 -2.85 23.30 20.80
N VAL A 4 -4.18 23.18 20.75
CA VAL A 4 -4.89 21.91 20.87
C VAL A 4 -4.69 21.06 19.62
N ALA A 5 -4.76 21.66 18.43
CA ALA A 5 -4.51 20.95 17.19
C ALA A 5 -3.07 20.42 17.10
N GLU A 6 -2.11 21.21 17.55
CA GLU A 6 -0.69 20.84 17.59
C GLU A 6 -0.42 19.69 18.56
N TRP A 7 -0.99 19.75 19.77
CA TRP A 7 -0.91 18.67 20.75
C TRP A 7 -1.52 17.36 20.22
N VAL A 8 -2.66 17.40 19.53
CA VAL A 8 -3.29 16.22 18.92
C VAL A 8 -2.40 15.63 17.83
N ARG A 9 -1.78 16.46 16.99
CA ARG A 9 -0.82 15.99 15.95
C ARG A 9 0.40 15.30 16.55
N GLU A 10 0.88 15.75 17.70
CA GLU A 10 2.02 15.13 18.39
C GLU A 10 1.69 13.78 19.03
N GLN A 11 0.46 13.61 19.54
CA GLN A 11 0.07 12.39 20.26
C GLN A 11 -0.47 11.29 19.35
N PHE A 12 -1.02 11.65 18.20
CA PHE A 12 -1.71 10.72 17.31
C PHE A 12 -1.17 10.81 15.88
N THR A 13 -1.24 9.68 15.17
CA THR A 13 -0.93 9.60 13.75
C THR A 13 -2.13 10.14 12.94
N VAL A 14 -2.24 11.45 12.83
CA VAL A 14 -3.39 12.12 12.20
C VAL A 14 -3.01 12.70 10.86
N ALA A 15 -3.88 12.52 9.86
CA ALA A 15 -3.76 13.15 8.55
C ALA A 15 -4.20 14.61 8.63
N GLU A 16 -5.28 14.90 9.36
CA GLU A 16 -5.84 16.23 9.48
C GLU A 16 -6.47 16.43 10.86
N VAL A 17 -6.30 17.63 11.42
CA VAL A 17 -6.97 18.08 12.64
C VAL A 17 -7.65 19.40 12.37
N SER A 18 -8.94 19.48 12.58
CA SER A 18 -9.71 20.70 12.57
C SER A 18 -10.28 20.97 13.95
N VAL A 19 -10.10 22.20 14.43
CA VAL A 19 -10.59 22.62 15.74
C VAL A 19 -11.53 23.81 15.54
N SER A 20 -12.80 23.61 15.82
CA SER A 20 -13.82 24.65 15.73
C SER A 20 -14.39 25.00 17.11
N ARG A 21 -14.78 26.24 17.28
CA ARG A 21 -15.44 26.72 18.51
C ARG A 21 -16.92 26.89 18.24
N SER A 22 -17.74 26.21 19.04
CA SER A 22 -19.18 26.38 19.05
C SER A 22 -19.60 27.10 20.33
N TRP A 23 -20.25 28.29 20.18
CA TRP A 23 -20.72 29.07 21.29
C TRP A 23 -21.84 28.38 22.07
N PRO A 24 -21.92 28.55 23.42
CA PRO A 24 -21.12 29.45 24.27
C PRO A 24 -19.81 28.84 24.82
N SER A 25 -19.61 27.50 24.85
CA SER A 25 -18.48 26.90 25.57
C SER A 25 -18.04 25.53 25.04
N THR A 26 -18.36 25.19 23.79
CA THR A 26 -17.99 23.89 23.21
C THR A 26 -16.82 24.07 22.26
N LEU A 27 -15.82 23.18 22.40
CA LEU A 27 -14.74 23.00 21.45
C LEU A 27 -14.96 21.68 20.71
N ALA A 28 -15.16 21.73 19.39
CA ALA A 28 -15.22 20.55 18.55
C ALA A 28 -13.84 20.29 17.94
N VAL A 29 -13.35 19.07 18.08
CA VAL A 29 -12.08 18.63 17.52
C VAL A 29 -12.39 17.47 16.57
N ASP A 30 -12.26 17.71 15.28
CA ASP A 30 -12.40 16.71 14.25
C ASP A 30 -11.01 16.19 13.86
N VAL A 31 -10.83 14.89 13.92
CA VAL A 31 -9.54 14.23 13.66
C VAL A 31 -9.70 13.21 12.56
N VAL A 32 -8.92 13.36 11.50
CA VAL A 32 -8.80 12.36 10.44
C VAL A 32 -7.51 11.57 10.68
N LEU A 33 -7.64 10.27 10.95
CA LEU A 33 -6.50 9.39 11.17
C LEU A 33 -5.87 8.98 9.85
N GLN A 34 -4.53 8.92 9.83
CA GLN A 34 -3.81 8.33 8.70
C GLN A 34 -4.04 6.82 8.66
N THR A 35 -4.42 6.32 7.48
CA THR A 35 -4.65 4.90 7.24
C THR A 35 -3.43 4.30 6.57
N PRO A 36 -2.82 3.25 7.15
CA PRO A 36 -1.69 2.57 6.52
C PRO A 36 -2.10 1.91 5.20
N ALA A 37 -1.36 2.18 4.13
CA ALA A 37 -1.54 1.52 2.85
C ALA A 37 -0.42 0.52 2.54
N ILE A 38 0.82 0.92 2.76
CA ILE A 38 2.02 0.11 2.51
C ILE A 38 3.08 0.36 3.59
N VAL A 39 4.04 -0.56 3.67
CA VAL A 39 5.27 -0.37 4.45
C VAL A 39 6.45 -0.38 3.50
N VAL A 40 7.38 0.52 3.69
CA VAL A 40 8.60 0.60 2.90
C VAL A 40 9.84 0.55 3.78
N LYS A 41 10.96 0.16 3.21
CA LYS A 41 12.25 0.25 3.88
C LYS A 41 12.94 1.54 3.47
N ASN A 42 13.27 2.39 4.43
CA ASN A 42 14.00 3.63 4.17
C ASN A 42 15.51 3.36 3.95
N PRO A 43 16.29 4.35 3.50
CA PRO A 43 17.74 4.19 3.28
C PRO A 43 18.52 3.78 4.54
N GLN A 44 18.01 4.07 5.74
CA GLN A 44 18.60 3.67 7.02
C GLN A 44 18.22 2.24 7.42
N GLY A 45 17.42 1.55 6.62
CA GLY A 45 16.97 0.19 6.87
C GLY A 45 15.78 0.06 7.82
N GLN A 46 15.18 1.16 8.23
CA GLN A 46 13.98 1.18 9.07
C GLN A 46 12.73 1.00 8.23
N LEU A 47 11.68 0.44 8.83
CA LEU A 47 10.38 0.29 8.18
C LEU A 47 9.52 1.52 8.44
N GLU A 48 9.03 2.13 7.38
CA GLU A 48 8.14 3.28 7.41
C GLU A 48 6.77 2.91 6.87
N VAL A 49 5.74 3.29 7.60
CA VAL A 49 4.35 3.13 7.17
C VAL A 49 3.99 4.35 6.31
N VAL A 50 3.42 4.07 5.16
CA VAL A 50 3.04 5.07 4.15
C VAL A 50 1.53 4.96 3.90
N ASP A 51 0.86 6.10 3.77
CA ASP A 51 -0.56 6.19 3.46
C ASP A 51 -0.85 6.02 1.95
N ALA A 52 -2.12 6.12 1.58
CA ALA A 52 -2.56 5.99 0.18
C ALA A 52 -2.06 7.14 -0.71
N GLU A 53 -1.72 8.28 -0.14
CA GLU A 53 -1.17 9.45 -0.81
C GLU A 53 0.35 9.36 -1.01
N GLY A 54 0.98 8.34 -0.44
CA GLY A 54 2.43 8.14 -0.53
C GLY A 54 3.22 8.91 0.53
N VAL A 55 2.57 9.34 1.60
CA VAL A 55 3.20 10.06 2.72
C VAL A 55 3.61 9.08 3.81
N ALA A 56 4.90 9.07 4.13
CA ALA A 56 5.42 8.31 5.28
C ALA A 56 5.08 9.05 6.58
N PHE A 57 4.47 8.34 7.53
CA PHE A 57 3.97 8.98 8.75
C PHE A 57 4.39 8.27 10.05
N LYS A 58 4.91 7.06 9.96
CA LYS A 58 5.28 6.30 11.16
C LYS A 58 6.41 5.31 10.88
N VAL A 59 7.41 5.28 11.76
CA VAL A 59 8.44 4.23 11.79
C VAL A 59 7.96 3.07 12.66
N VAL A 60 8.10 1.84 12.17
CA VAL A 60 7.67 0.62 12.87
C VAL A 60 8.80 -0.40 12.89
N ARG A 61 8.72 -1.35 13.82
CA ARG A 61 9.68 -2.46 13.93
C ARG A 61 9.32 -3.64 13.02
N SER A 62 8.03 -3.78 12.70
CA SER A 62 7.50 -4.81 11.83
C SER A 62 6.29 -4.27 11.08
N ALA A 63 6.03 -4.80 9.88
CA ALA A 63 4.86 -4.42 9.11
C ALA A 63 3.57 -4.77 9.88
N PRO A 64 2.60 -3.85 9.98
CA PRO A 64 1.30 -4.14 10.56
C PRO A 64 0.59 -5.24 9.76
N LYS A 65 -0.25 -6.03 10.44
CA LYS A 65 -1.01 -7.09 9.79
C LYS A 65 -1.92 -6.52 8.70
N GLY A 66 -1.89 -7.11 7.52
CA GLY A 66 -2.68 -6.68 6.37
C GLY A 66 -2.11 -5.49 5.60
N VAL A 67 -0.94 -4.99 5.98
CA VAL A 67 -0.24 -3.92 5.27
C VAL A 67 0.97 -4.52 4.56
N PRO A 68 1.04 -4.51 3.21
CA PRO A 68 2.10 -5.16 2.47
C PRO A 68 3.43 -4.39 2.57
N LEU A 69 4.53 -5.15 2.62
CA LEU A 69 5.88 -4.61 2.54
C LEU A 69 6.26 -4.41 1.07
N VAL A 70 6.64 -3.20 0.70
CA VAL A 70 7.15 -2.85 -0.62
C VAL A 70 8.67 -2.91 -0.64
N THR A 71 9.20 -3.66 -1.60
CA THR A 71 10.63 -3.79 -1.85
C THR A 71 10.94 -3.35 -3.27
N ALA A 72 11.89 -2.42 -3.43
CA ALA A 72 12.41 -2.03 -4.74
C ALA A 72 13.73 -2.78 -5.00
N ARG A 73 13.84 -3.46 -6.14
CA ARG A 73 15.09 -4.12 -6.53
C ARG A 73 16.11 -3.10 -7.02
N GLY A 74 17.35 -3.24 -6.55
CA GLY A 74 18.48 -2.45 -7.02
C GLY A 74 18.65 -1.07 -6.37
N SER A 75 17.82 -0.70 -5.40
CA SER A 75 17.97 0.53 -4.62
C SER A 75 18.08 0.25 -3.13
N GLN A 76 18.73 1.15 -2.39
CA GLN A 76 18.83 1.08 -0.93
C GLN A 76 17.58 1.64 -0.23
N GLY A 77 16.44 1.60 -0.87
CA GLY A 77 15.16 2.07 -0.35
C GLY A 77 14.09 2.09 -1.44
N ALA A 78 12.86 2.35 -1.06
CA ALA A 78 11.78 2.50 -2.02
C ALA A 78 11.91 3.82 -2.76
N THR A 79 12.00 3.75 -4.09
CA THR A 79 11.93 4.95 -4.93
C THR A 79 10.49 5.47 -5.02
N ARG A 80 10.32 6.74 -5.41
CA ARG A 80 8.98 7.32 -5.62
C ARG A 80 8.18 6.52 -6.65
N GLU A 81 8.82 6.06 -7.72
CA GLU A 81 8.18 5.24 -8.75
C GLU A 81 7.74 3.88 -8.21
N ALA A 82 8.55 3.26 -7.35
CA ALA A 82 8.19 2.00 -6.70
C ALA A 82 6.98 2.17 -5.77
N LEU A 83 6.92 3.27 -5.01
CA LEU A 83 5.78 3.62 -4.18
C LEU A 83 4.51 3.80 -5.02
N GLN A 84 4.58 4.60 -6.06
CA GLN A 84 3.45 4.86 -6.95
C GLN A 84 2.95 3.57 -7.63
N SER A 85 3.86 2.73 -8.11
CA SER A 85 3.51 1.45 -8.74
C SER A 85 2.83 0.49 -7.74
N ALA A 86 3.30 0.43 -6.50
CA ALA A 86 2.71 -0.39 -5.46
C ALA A 86 1.33 0.11 -5.02
N LEU A 87 1.16 1.41 -4.85
CA LEU A 87 -0.12 2.02 -4.51
C LEU A 87 -1.14 1.85 -5.65
N ALA A 88 -0.73 2.06 -6.90
CA ALA A 88 -1.58 1.85 -8.07
C ALA A 88 -2.02 0.38 -8.22
N LEU A 89 -1.13 -0.58 -7.90
CA LEU A 89 -1.49 -2.00 -7.85
C LEU A 89 -2.58 -2.26 -6.81
N LEU A 90 -2.41 -1.76 -5.58
CA LEU A 90 -3.37 -1.97 -4.50
C LEU A 90 -4.73 -1.33 -4.79
N ASP A 91 -4.72 -0.14 -5.40
CA ASP A 91 -5.95 0.55 -5.83
C ASP A 91 -6.69 -0.21 -6.95
N ALA A 92 -5.96 -0.86 -7.84
CA ALA A 92 -6.54 -1.67 -8.91
C ALA A 92 -7.14 -3.00 -8.41
N LEU A 93 -6.64 -3.54 -7.30
CA LEU A 93 -7.11 -4.82 -6.76
C LEU A 93 -8.42 -4.64 -5.97
N PRO A 94 -9.37 -5.62 -6.05
CA PRO A 94 -10.51 -5.64 -5.14
C PRO A 94 -10.06 -5.65 -3.68
N PRO A 95 -10.79 -4.99 -2.76
CA PRO A 95 -10.41 -4.89 -1.34
C PRO A 95 -10.10 -6.23 -0.67
N GLU A 96 -10.84 -7.28 -1.04
CA GLU A 96 -10.63 -8.64 -0.52
C GLU A 96 -9.28 -9.24 -0.94
N MET A 97 -8.81 -8.93 -2.15
CA MET A 97 -7.50 -9.34 -2.63
C MET A 97 -6.39 -8.45 -2.06
N ALA A 98 -6.58 -7.14 -2.09
CA ALA A 98 -5.63 -6.17 -1.56
C ALA A 98 -5.26 -6.48 -0.10
N GLY A 99 -6.26 -6.79 0.75
CA GLY A 99 -6.05 -7.18 2.15
C GLY A 99 -5.29 -8.50 2.37
N ARG A 100 -5.10 -9.31 1.31
CA ARG A 100 -4.33 -10.56 1.35
C ARG A 100 -2.93 -10.44 0.76
N VAL A 101 -2.59 -9.30 0.20
CA VAL A 101 -1.24 -9.02 -0.31
C VAL A 101 -0.30 -8.83 0.87
N SER A 102 0.74 -9.64 0.95
CA SER A 102 1.72 -9.58 2.05
C SER A 102 3.00 -8.85 1.68
N GLY A 103 3.33 -8.78 0.40
CA GLY A 103 4.52 -8.10 -0.08
C GLY A 103 4.43 -7.76 -1.55
N ILE A 104 5.04 -6.64 -1.94
CA ILE A 104 5.10 -6.15 -3.32
C ILE A 104 6.56 -5.92 -3.66
N THR A 105 7.01 -6.48 -4.77
CA THR A 105 8.36 -6.24 -5.30
C THR A 105 8.27 -5.46 -6.60
N VAL A 106 8.90 -4.30 -6.64
CA VAL A 106 8.98 -3.46 -7.81
C VAL A 106 10.41 -3.52 -8.36
N SER A 107 10.58 -4.16 -9.50
CA SER A 107 11.88 -4.23 -10.19
C SER A 107 12.03 -3.10 -11.22
N SER A 108 10.91 -2.67 -11.81
CA SER A 108 10.76 -1.49 -12.66
C SER A 108 9.29 -1.11 -12.73
N ALA A 109 8.95 0.02 -13.35
CA ALA A 109 7.56 0.42 -13.57
C ALA A 109 6.74 -0.60 -14.39
N SER A 110 7.42 -1.41 -15.20
CA SER A 110 6.81 -2.47 -16.02
C SER A 110 6.96 -3.87 -15.44
N LEU A 111 7.57 -4.02 -14.27
CA LEU A 111 7.78 -5.32 -13.64
C LEU A 111 7.50 -5.25 -12.13
N VAL A 112 6.22 -5.36 -11.82
CA VAL A 112 5.71 -5.47 -10.45
C VAL A 112 5.28 -6.89 -10.19
N THR A 113 5.68 -7.44 -9.05
CA THR A 113 5.24 -8.75 -8.56
C THR A 113 4.70 -8.59 -7.13
N PHE A 114 3.75 -9.42 -6.75
CA PHE A 114 3.24 -9.41 -5.38
C PHE A 114 2.95 -10.81 -4.85
N ALA A 115 3.01 -10.95 -3.54
CA ALA A 115 2.67 -12.17 -2.84
C ALA A 115 1.20 -12.15 -2.42
N LEU A 116 0.46 -13.18 -2.83
CA LEU A 116 -0.95 -13.38 -2.48
C LEU A 116 -1.11 -14.74 -1.78
N GLY A 117 -1.15 -14.73 -0.46
CA GLY A 117 -1.07 -15.95 0.34
C GLY A 117 0.29 -16.65 0.13
N ASN A 118 0.27 -17.90 -0.32
CA ASN A 118 1.47 -18.69 -0.61
C ASN A 118 1.91 -18.65 -2.09
N ARG A 119 1.38 -17.71 -2.87
CA ARG A 119 1.62 -17.59 -4.30
C ARG A 119 2.28 -16.28 -4.65
N THR A 120 3.03 -16.30 -5.74
CA THR A 120 3.57 -15.07 -6.35
C THR A 120 2.78 -14.75 -7.61
N VAL A 121 2.29 -13.55 -7.71
CA VAL A 121 1.63 -13.02 -8.90
C VAL A 121 2.57 -12.07 -9.61
N VAL A 122 2.84 -12.34 -10.88
CA VAL A 122 3.57 -11.43 -11.77
C VAL A 122 2.53 -10.53 -12.44
N TRP A 123 2.52 -9.28 -12.02
CA TRP A 123 1.56 -8.29 -12.50
C TRP A 123 2.03 -7.57 -13.76
N GLY A 124 3.34 -7.30 -13.84
CA GLY A 124 3.94 -6.50 -14.90
C GLY A 124 3.72 -5.02 -14.68
N SER A 125 3.25 -4.32 -15.71
CA SER A 125 2.92 -2.88 -15.65
C SER A 125 1.53 -2.64 -15.07
N GLY A 126 1.19 -1.36 -14.83
CA GLY A 126 -0.16 -0.95 -14.45
C GLY A 126 -1.18 -0.96 -15.60
N GLU A 127 -0.75 -1.27 -16.84
CA GLU A 127 -1.64 -1.36 -17.99
C GLU A 127 -2.60 -2.54 -17.89
N GLU A 128 -3.79 -2.39 -18.47
CA GLU A 128 -4.83 -3.42 -18.50
C GLU A 128 -5.22 -4.00 -17.12
N SER A 129 -5.06 -3.23 -16.04
CA SER A 129 -5.33 -3.67 -14.67
C SER A 129 -6.73 -4.28 -14.51
N VAL A 130 -7.74 -3.72 -15.14
CA VAL A 130 -9.12 -4.24 -15.11
C VAL A 130 -9.21 -5.67 -15.67
N ARG A 131 -8.51 -5.94 -16.78
CA ARG A 131 -8.49 -7.29 -17.37
C ARG A 131 -7.72 -8.27 -16.49
N LYS A 132 -6.57 -7.85 -15.96
CA LYS A 132 -5.75 -8.67 -15.04
C LYS A 132 -6.52 -9.05 -13.79
N VAL A 133 -7.24 -8.11 -13.20
CA VAL A 133 -8.12 -8.36 -12.06
C VAL A 133 -9.23 -9.33 -12.41
N ALA A 134 -9.83 -9.22 -13.59
CA ALA A 134 -10.92 -10.09 -14.02
C ALA A 134 -10.50 -11.56 -14.20
N ILE A 135 -9.29 -11.81 -14.71
CA ILE A 135 -8.79 -13.19 -14.95
C ILE A 135 -8.16 -13.84 -13.71
N LEU A 136 -7.62 -13.05 -12.79
CA LEU A 136 -6.89 -13.54 -11.63
C LEU A 136 -7.71 -14.54 -10.77
N PRO A 137 -9.00 -14.30 -10.44
CA PRO A 137 -9.82 -15.25 -9.68
C PRO A 137 -9.96 -16.63 -10.34
N ALA A 138 -9.97 -16.68 -11.66
CA ALA A 138 -10.06 -17.94 -12.40
C ALA A 138 -8.77 -18.77 -12.33
N LEU A 139 -7.63 -18.12 -12.11
CA LEU A 139 -6.31 -18.74 -12.02
C LEU A 139 -5.95 -19.14 -10.57
N LEU A 140 -6.56 -18.51 -9.57
CA LEU A 140 -6.30 -18.80 -8.16
C LEU A 140 -6.62 -20.25 -7.74
N PRO A 141 -7.64 -20.96 -8.26
CA PRO A 141 -7.91 -22.35 -7.90
C PRO A 141 -6.85 -23.34 -8.38
N THR A 142 -5.96 -22.93 -9.30
CA THR A 142 -4.85 -23.79 -9.75
C THR A 142 -3.86 -24.04 -8.60
N GLN A 143 -3.12 -25.16 -8.65
CA GLN A 143 -2.09 -25.43 -7.65
C GLN A 143 -0.76 -24.72 -7.94
N ALA A 144 -0.73 -23.86 -8.94
CA ALA A 144 0.45 -23.11 -9.34
C ALA A 144 0.96 -22.20 -8.22
N LYS A 145 2.26 -22.14 -8.05
CA LYS A 145 2.92 -21.23 -7.11
C LYS A 145 3.15 -19.84 -7.69
N VAL A 146 3.27 -19.76 -9.00
CA VAL A 146 3.46 -18.52 -9.75
C VAL A 146 2.33 -18.38 -10.76
N ILE A 147 1.68 -17.21 -10.72
CA ILE A 147 0.62 -16.81 -11.64
C ILE A 147 1.10 -15.55 -12.35
N ASP A 148 1.31 -15.64 -13.64
CA ASP A 148 1.73 -14.52 -14.46
C ASP A 148 0.56 -13.98 -15.27
N VAL A 149 0.16 -12.76 -14.95
CA VAL A 149 -0.91 -12.00 -15.62
C VAL A 149 -0.39 -10.74 -16.30
N SER A 150 0.93 -10.64 -16.46
CA SER A 150 1.56 -9.48 -17.11
C SER A 150 1.07 -9.27 -18.54
N ALA A 151 0.71 -10.37 -19.22
CA ALA A 151 0.03 -10.37 -20.50
C ALA A 151 -1.36 -11.04 -20.32
N PRO A 152 -2.44 -10.27 -20.11
CA PRO A 152 -3.74 -10.84 -19.76
C PRO A 152 -4.38 -11.71 -20.85
N ASP A 153 -3.96 -11.57 -22.09
CA ASP A 153 -4.43 -12.42 -23.21
C ASP A 153 -3.81 -13.83 -23.19
N THR A 154 -2.65 -13.99 -22.57
CA THR A 154 -1.91 -15.26 -22.49
C THR A 154 -1.35 -15.48 -21.07
N PRO A 155 -2.21 -15.64 -20.05
CA PRO A 155 -1.74 -15.85 -18.70
C PRO A 155 -1.00 -17.18 -18.56
N VAL A 156 0.03 -17.22 -17.72
CA VAL A 156 0.86 -18.40 -17.50
C VAL A 156 0.81 -18.78 -16.01
N THR A 157 0.65 -20.05 -15.75
CA THR A 157 0.71 -20.62 -14.39
C THR A 157 1.82 -21.66 -14.29
N ARG A 158 2.61 -21.61 -13.20
CA ARG A 158 3.73 -22.53 -12.93
C ARG A 158 3.74 -23.04 -11.51
#